data_b9a9f180359fe121700d39f518fccf97
#
_entry.id   b9a9f180359fe121700d39f518fccf97
#
_cell.length_a   1.000
_cell.length_b   1.000
_cell.length_c   1.000
_cell.angle_alpha   90.00
_cell.angle_beta   90.00
_cell.angle_gamma   90.00
#
_symmetry.space_group_name_H-M   'P 1'
#
loop_
_entity.id
_entity.type
_entity.pdbx_description
1 polymer ?
#
loop_
_entity_poly.entity_id
_entity_poly.type
_entity_poly.pdbx_seq_one_letter_code
_entity_poly.pdbx_strand_id
1 'polypeptide(L)'
;MKESGPPASLLIRIAALAVTIVFVQIGVISEVPVLGITIDVSPLLVAFVGLLCGSTLGALTGFAVGLLVDLLLVQTLGLTSLVFTVIGYWAGRLRELRDPQAALTPLLVGGAAAATAMVGYSLFEFLLGVDAPVSLELLRQIVLEVVVDTLLALPMWLLVRRVLDPSLPDDPRRRRRRAYTTGGLSPLSRA
;
A
#
# COMPACT_ATOMS: atom_id res chain seq x y z
N MET A 1 -22.43 -15.82 -14.48
CA MET A 1 -20.97 -15.71 -14.39
C MET A 1 -20.60 -15.95 -12.93
N LYS A 2 -19.94 -17.09 -12.60
CA LYS A 2 -19.40 -17.31 -11.26
C LYS A 2 -18.22 -16.36 -11.10
N GLU A 3 -18.36 -15.29 -10.32
CA GLU A 3 -17.24 -14.54 -9.81
C GLU A 3 -16.46 -15.49 -8.90
N SER A 4 -15.45 -16.13 -9.43
CA SER A 4 -14.49 -16.85 -8.60
C SER A 4 -13.77 -15.80 -7.77
N GLY A 5 -14.04 -15.79 -6.47
CA GLY A 5 -13.35 -14.93 -5.51
C GLY A 5 -11.82 -15.04 -5.61
N PRO A 6 -11.08 -14.16 -4.96
CA PRO A 6 -9.62 -14.20 -5.00
C PRO A 6 -9.11 -15.57 -4.55
N PRO A 7 -8.05 -16.11 -5.20
CA PRO A 7 -7.51 -17.42 -4.83
C PRO A 7 -7.03 -17.42 -3.38
N ALA A 8 -7.29 -18.49 -2.65
CA ALA A 8 -6.91 -18.61 -1.24
C ALA A 8 -5.40 -18.38 -1.02
N SER A 9 -4.57 -18.79 -1.97
CA SER A 9 -3.12 -18.54 -1.95
C SER A 9 -2.75 -17.06 -1.93
N LEU A 10 -3.51 -16.20 -2.62
CA LEU A 10 -3.32 -14.76 -2.60
C LEU A 10 -3.66 -14.18 -1.24
N LEU A 11 -4.80 -14.57 -0.66
CA LEU A 11 -5.24 -14.11 0.66
C LEU A 11 -4.24 -14.50 1.76
N ILE A 12 -3.74 -15.73 1.73
CA ILE A 12 -2.74 -16.22 2.68
C ILE A 12 -1.44 -15.40 2.57
N ARG A 13 -0.98 -15.10 1.36
CA ARG A 13 0.23 -14.30 1.15
C ARG A 13 0.05 -12.86 1.61
N ILE A 14 -1.09 -12.24 1.33
CA ILE A 14 -1.41 -10.90 1.82
C ILE A 14 -1.41 -10.89 3.35
N ALA A 15 -2.10 -11.84 3.99
CA ALA A 15 -2.17 -11.94 5.44
C ALA A 15 -0.78 -12.17 6.07
N ALA A 16 0.02 -13.10 5.53
CA ALA A 16 1.37 -13.37 6.00
C ALA A 16 2.28 -12.15 5.87
N LEU A 17 2.22 -11.47 4.72
CA LEU A 17 2.99 -10.26 4.48
C LEU A 17 2.58 -9.13 5.44
N ALA A 18 1.27 -8.93 5.62
CA ALA A 18 0.72 -7.92 6.51
C ALA A 18 1.16 -8.14 7.96
N VAL A 19 0.99 -9.35 8.47
CA VAL A 19 1.42 -9.72 9.82
C VAL A 19 2.92 -9.51 9.98
N THR A 20 3.73 -10.01 9.05
CA THR A 20 5.20 -9.86 9.12
C THR A 20 5.62 -8.40 9.15
N ILE A 21 5.05 -7.55 8.28
CA ILE A 21 5.42 -6.14 8.20
C ILE A 21 4.99 -5.39 9.46
N VAL A 22 3.79 -5.63 9.98
CA VAL A 22 3.32 -4.99 11.22
C VAL A 22 4.21 -5.38 12.40
N PHE A 23 4.59 -6.65 12.53
CA PHE A 23 5.50 -7.08 13.59
C PHE A 23 6.91 -6.47 13.45
N VAL A 24 7.44 -6.39 12.23
CA VAL A 24 8.73 -5.74 11.96
C VAL A 24 8.63 -4.23 12.23
N GLN A 25 7.53 -3.59 11.84
CA GLN A 25 7.25 -2.19 12.12
C GLN A 25 7.32 -1.90 13.62
N ILE A 26 6.58 -2.64 14.42
CA ILE A 26 6.48 -2.41 15.88
C ILE A 26 7.75 -2.83 16.61
N GLY A 27 8.35 -3.98 16.25
CA GLY A 27 9.47 -4.55 16.97
C GLY A 27 10.84 -3.98 16.59
N VAL A 28 10.99 -3.40 15.42
CA VAL A 28 12.30 -2.96 14.91
C VAL A 28 12.27 -1.48 14.50
N ILE A 29 11.30 -1.09 13.68
CA ILE A 29 11.31 0.25 13.07
C ILE A 29 10.90 1.31 14.09
N SER A 30 9.92 1.03 14.94
CA SER A 30 9.46 1.98 15.98
C SER A 30 10.50 2.27 17.07
N GLU A 31 11.45 1.35 17.29
CA GLU A 31 12.51 1.50 18.28
C GLU A 31 13.69 2.36 17.78
N VAL A 32 13.79 2.61 16.48
CA VAL A 32 14.91 3.35 15.89
C VAL A 32 14.41 4.66 15.30
N PRO A 33 14.41 5.77 16.07
CA PRO A 33 14.05 7.08 15.51
C PRO A 33 15.13 7.50 14.51
N VAL A 34 14.77 7.58 13.24
CA VAL A 34 15.65 8.10 12.19
C VAL A 34 15.42 9.62 12.08
N LEU A 35 16.42 10.42 12.39
CA LEU A 35 16.32 11.89 12.40
C LEU A 35 15.22 12.46 13.32
N GLY A 36 14.81 11.70 14.36
CA GLY A 36 13.76 12.13 15.29
C GLY A 36 12.34 11.93 14.79
N ILE A 37 12.17 11.18 13.69
CA ILE A 37 10.87 10.80 13.13
C ILE A 37 10.66 9.29 13.24
N THR A 38 9.39 8.88 13.34
CA THR A 38 8.99 7.47 13.33
C THR A 38 8.56 7.09 11.93
N ILE A 39 9.24 6.10 11.33
CA ILE A 39 8.92 5.62 9.99
C ILE A 39 7.72 4.68 10.10
N ASP A 40 6.68 4.88 9.26
CA ASP A 40 5.54 3.98 9.17
C ASP A 40 5.40 3.36 7.76
N VAL A 41 5.81 2.11 7.64
CA VAL A 41 5.71 1.37 6.37
C VAL A 41 4.36 0.69 6.16
N SER A 42 3.47 0.70 7.17
CA SER A 42 2.17 0.04 7.11
C SER A 42 1.23 0.66 6.07
N PRO A 43 1.12 2.00 5.93
CA PRO A 43 0.32 2.61 4.86
C PRO A 43 0.84 2.27 3.47
N LEU A 44 2.17 2.14 3.29
CA LEU A 44 2.79 1.74 2.03
C LEU A 44 2.39 0.32 1.62
N LEU A 45 2.44 -0.62 2.58
CA LEU A 45 1.97 -1.99 2.35
C LEU A 45 0.53 -2.00 1.84
N VAL A 46 -0.37 -1.33 2.56
CA VAL A 46 -1.80 -1.29 2.24
C VAL A 46 -2.05 -0.67 0.86
N ALA A 47 -1.38 0.44 0.56
CA ALA A 47 -1.48 1.09 -0.74
C ALA A 47 -1.01 0.19 -1.88
N PHE A 48 0.09 -0.54 -1.71
CA PHE A 48 0.62 -1.42 -2.75
C PHE A 48 -0.19 -2.70 -2.93
N VAL A 49 -0.76 -3.25 -1.85
CA VAL A 49 -1.74 -4.34 -1.97
C VAL A 49 -2.97 -3.85 -2.74
N GLY A 50 -3.50 -2.67 -2.42
CA GLY A 50 -4.59 -2.05 -3.17
C GLY A 50 -4.24 -1.87 -4.65
N LEU A 51 -3.08 -1.31 -4.96
CA LEU A 51 -2.60 -1.09 -6.32
C LEU A 51 -2.42 -2.39 -7.12
N LEU A 52 -2.01 -3.49 -6.50
CA LEU A 52 -1.82 -4.79 -7.15
C LEU A 52 -3.09 -5.64 -7.21
N CYS A 53 -3.92 -5.62 -6.16
CA CYS A 53 -5.05 -6.53 -6.00
C CYS A 53 -6.41 -5.86 -6.27
N GLY A 54 -6.46 -4.53 -6.31
CA GLY A 54 -7.70 -3.76 -6.54
C GLY A 54 -8.33 -3.18 -5.27
N SER A 55 -9.36 -2.34 -5.47
CA SER A 55 -9.95 -1.51 -4.40
C SER A 55 -10.56 -2.32 -3.25
N THR A 56 -11.26 -3.42 -3.54
CA THR A 56 -11.92 -4.24 -2.52
C THR A 56 -10.90 -4.93 -1.60
N LEU A 57 -9.88 -5.58 -2.19
CA LEU A 57 -8.84 -6.25 -1.41
C LEU A 57 -7.93 -5.23 -0.70
N GLY A 58 -7.67 -4.09 -1.32
CA GLY A 58 -6.94 -2.99 -0.70
C GLY A 58 -7.65 -2.46 0.55
N ALA A 59 -8.96 -2.18 0.45
CA ALA A 59 -9.77 -1.72 1.57
C ALA A 59 -9.83 -2.75 2.70
N LEU A 60 -10.07 -4.04 2.37
CA LEU A 60 -10.12 -5.12 3.35
C LEU A 60 -8.77 -5.30 4.06
N THR A 61 -7.67 -5.26 3.30
CA THR A 61 -6.32 -5.34 3.87
C THR A 61 -6.03 -4.14 4.75
N GLY A 62 -6.42 -2.93 4.32
CA GLY A 62 -6.27 -1.71 5.11
C GLY A 62 -7.01 -1.79 6.43
N PHE A 63 -8.26 -2.25 6.40
CA PHE A 63 -9.04 -2.47 7.62
C PHE A 63 -8.37 -3.47 8.57
N ALA A 64 -7.95 -4.63 8.06
CA ALA A 64 -7.33 -5.68 8.88
C ALA A 64 -5.97 -5.24 9.46
N VAL A 65 -5.11 -4.61 8.65
CA VAL A 65 -3.80 -4.10 9.08
C VAL A 65 -3.97 -2.99 10.10
N GLY A 66 -4.86 -2.02 9.84
CA GLY A 66 -5.13 -0.93 10.77
C GLY A 66 -5.66 -1.43 12.11
N LEU A 67 -6.60 -2.39 12.09
CA LEU A 67 -7.12 -2.98 13.31
C LEU A 67 -6.02 -3.73 14.10
N LEU A 68 -5.13 -4.42 13.39
CA LEU A 68 -3.99 -5.10 14.02
C LEU A 68 -3.03 -4.10 14.67
N VAL A 69 -2.74 -2.98 14.00
CA VAL A 69 -1.90 -1.90 14.54
C VAL A 69 -2.56 -1.26 15.76
N ASP A 70 -3.84 -0.91 15.70
CA ASP A 70 -4.59 -0.32 16.81
C ASP A 70 -4.56 -1.24 18.05
N LEU A 71 -4.73 -2.56 17.85
CA LEU A 71 -4.68 -3.54 18.93
C LEU A 71 -3.30 -3.70 19.55
N LEU A 72 -2.24 -3.70 18.72
CA LEU A 72 -0.88 -3.93 19.20
C LEU A 72 -0.30 -2.69 19.90
N LEU A 73 -0.64 -1.50 19.43
CA LEU A 73 -0.19 -0.23 20.02
C LEU A 73 -1.11 0.28 21.14
N VAL A 74 -2.21 -0.46 21.42
CA VAL A 74 -3.21 -0.06 22.45
C VAL A 74 -3.73 1.36 22.23
N GLN A 75 -3.93 1.72 20.97
CA GLN A 75 -4.46 3.04 20.56
C GLN A 75 -5.99 3.03 20.48
N THR A 76 -6.57 4.16 20.09
CA THR A 76 -8.00 4.28 19.85
C THR A 76 -8.44 3.34 18.73
N LEU A 77 -9.15 2.26 19.10
CA LEU A 77 -9.57 1.22 18.15
C LEU A 77 -10.38 1.80 16.99
N GLY A 78 -9.99 1.43 15.78
CA GLY A 78 -10.71 1.76 14.55
C GLY A 78 -10.19 3.00 13.82
N LEU A 79 -9.37 3.82 14.43
CA LEU A 79 -8.85 5.04 13.83
C LEU A 79 -7.89 4.73 12.69
N THR A 80 -6.85 3.94 12.97
CA THR A 80 -5.89 3.48 11.96
C THR A 80 -6.58 2.61 10.91
N SER A 81 -7.52 1.76 11.32
CA SER A 81 -8.34 0.94 10.41
C SER A 81 -9.09 1.77 9.38
N LEU A 82 -9.68 2.89 9.79
CA LEU A 82 -10.42 3.77 8.90
C LEU A 82 -9.49 4.44 7.89
N VAL A 83 -8.39 5.01 8.38
CA VAL A 83 -7.39 5.68 7.52
C VAL A 83 -6.83 4.69 6.50
N PHE A 84 -6.41 3.51 6.94
CA PHE A 84 -5.83 2.49 6.05
C PHE A 84 -6.85 1.91 5.07
N THR A 85 -8.12 1.81 5.46
CA THR A 85 -9.20 1.40 4.55
C THR A 85 -9.34 2.39 3.40
N VAL A 86 -9.32 3.69 3.69
CA VAL A 86 -9.39 4.76 2.68
C VAL A 86 -8.17 4.69 1.76
N ILE A 87 -6.96 4.58 2.31
CA ILE A 87 -5.72 4.45 1.53
C ILE A 87 -5.78 3.25 0.60
N GLY A 88 -6.13 2.07 1.11
CA GLY A 88 -6.20 0.83 0.33
C GLY A 88 -7.26 0.88 -0.77
N TYR A 89 -8.41 1.46 -0.49
CA TYR A 89 -9.47 1.66 -1.47
C TYR A 89 -9.03 2.58 -2.60
N TRP A 90 -8.52 3.77 -2.28
CA TRP A 90 -8.11 4.75 -3.29
C TRP A 90 -6.91 4.28 -4.10
N ALA A 91 -5.92 3.64 -3.48
CA ALA A 91 -4.81 3.03 -4.20
C ALA A 91 -5.29 1.96 -5.19
N GLY A 92 -6.28 1.15 -4.80
CA GLY A 92 -6.90 0.18 -5.69
C GLY A 92 -7.68 0.81 -6.85
N ARG A 93 -8.36 1.93 -6.62
CA ARG A 93 -9.05 2.69 -7.69
C ARG A 93 -8.06 3.29 -8.68
N LEU A 94 -6.88 3.73 -8.23
CA LEU A 94 -5.83 4.22 -9.12
C LEU A 94 -5.34 3.15 -10.10
N ARG A 95 -5.35 1.87 -9.71
CA ARG A 95 -5.06 0.75 -10.62
C ARG A 95 -5.99 0.73 -11.84
N GLU A 96 -7.26 1.08 -11.66
CA GLU A 96 -8.25 1.10 -12.74
C GLU A 96 -7.97 2.22 -13.75
N LEU A 97 -7.38 3.32 -13.29
CA LEU A 97 -7.15 4.54 -14.05
C LEU A 97 -5.75 4.61 -14.68
N ARG A 98 -4.74 3.99 -14.08
CA ARG A 98 -3.34 4.07 -14.52
C ARG A 98 -2.70 2.69 -14.62
N ASP A 99 -1.67 2.59 -15.47
CA ASP A 99 -0.83 1.39 -15.57
C ASP A 99 0.10 1.34 -14.34
N PRO A 100 -0.04 0.33 -13.46
CA PRO A 100 0.81 0.22 -12.27
C PRO A 100 2.29 -0.07 -12.59
N GLN A 101 2.63 -0.28 -13.85
CA GLN A 101 4.00 -0.58 -14.29
C GLN A 101 4.83 0.67 -14.63
N ALA A 102 4.25 1.86 -14.63
CA ALA A 102 5.02 3.09 -14.79
C ALA A 102 5.95 3.28 -13.58
N ALA A 103 7.23 3.53 -13.84
CA ALA A 103 8.28 3.59 -12.80
C ALA A 103 7.99 4.61 -11.68
N LEU A 104 7.25 5.67 -11.99
CA LEU A 104 6.87 6.71 -11.03
C LEU A 104 5.61 6.38 -10.23
N THR A 105 4.80 5.40 -10.65
CA THR A 105 3.54 5.06 -9.97
C THR A 105 3.76 4.65 -8.51
N PRO A 106 4.72 3.79 -8.13
CA PRO A 106 4.95 3.43 -6.74
C PRO A 106 5.34 4.62 -5.86
N LEU A 107 6.17 5.51 -6.38
CA LEU A 107 6.58 6.73 -5.65
C LEU A 107 5.39 7.65 -5.38
N LEU A 108 4.58 7.93 -6.41
CA LEU A 108 3.40 8.79 -6.27
C LEU A 108 2.35 8.18 -5.34
N VAL A 109 2.10 6.87 -5.48
CA VAL A 109 1.12 6.18 -4.63
C VAL A 109 1.63 6.05 -3.20
N GLY A 110 2.93 5.74 -3.01
CA GLY A 110 3.55 5.67 -1.69
C GLY A 110 3.54 7.02 -0.98
N GLY A 111 3.99 8.09 -1.65
CA GLY A 111 3.95 9.44 -1.08
C GLY A 111 2.54 9.93 -0.77
N ALA A 112 1.57 9.64 -1.65
CA ALA A 112 0.17 9.96 -1.39
C ALA A 112 -0.41 9.16 -0.21
N ALA A 113 -0.03 7.89 -0.07
CA ALA A 113 -0.45 7.05 1.06
C ALA A 113 0.12 7.57 2.38
N ALA A 114 1.43 7.88 2.43
CA ALA A 114 2.08 8.46 3.60
C ALA A 114 1.43 9.80 3.99
N ALA A 115 1.26 10.72 3.02
CA ALA A 115 0.61 12.00 3.27
C ALA A 115 -0.83 11.84 3.77
N THR A 116 -1.61 10.90 3.20
CA THR A 116 -2.98 10.62 3.62
C THR A 116 -3.01 10.05 5.05
N ALA A 117 -2.06 9.18 5.40
CA ALA A 117 -1.93 8.64 6.75
C ALA A 117 -1.67 9.76 7.76
N MET A 118 -0.66 10.61 7.51
CA MET A 118 -0.29 11.71 8.41
C MET A 118 -1.43 12.72 8.59
N VAL A 119 -2.04 13.15 7.48
CA VAL A 119 -3.20 14.06 7.55
C VAL A 119 -4.38 13.39 8.25
N GLY A 120 -4.62 12.10 8.00
CA GLY A 120 -5.67 11.34 8.66
C GLY A 120 -5.47 11.28 10.17
N TYR A 121 -4.28 10.93 10.63
CA TYR A 121 -3.96 10.90 12.06
C TYR A 121 -4.10 12.27 12.71
N SER A 122 -3.48 13.31 12.14
CA SER A 122 -3.56 14.67 12.67
C SER A 122 -5.01 15.19 12.73
N LEU A 123 -5.83 14.85 11.72
CA LEU A 123 -7.25 15.23 11.73
C LEU A 123 -8.01 14.55 12.88
N PHE A 124 -7.76 13.26 13.10
CA PHE A 124 -8.41 12.53 14.18
C PHE A 124 -7.95 12.96 15.57
N GLU A 125 -6.66 13.23 15.76
CA GLU A 125 -6.15 13.81 17.01
C GLU A 125 -6.80 15.14 17.32
N PHE A 126 -6.95 16.00 16.32
CA PHE A 126 -7.66 17.27 16.45
C PHE A 126 -9.14 17.06 16.82
N LEU A 127 -9.85 16.12 16.15
CA LEU A 127 -11.25 15.82 16.43
C LEU A 127 -11.48 15.21 17.83
N LEU A 128 -10.52 14.46 18.33
CA LEU A 128 -10.56 13.85 19.66
C LEU A 128 -10.16 14.81 20.78
N GLY A 129 -9.82 16.08 20.43
CA GLY A 129 -9.44 17.09 21.39
C GLY A 129 -8.09 16.83 22.07
N VAL A 130 -7.24 16.02 21.44
CA VAL A 130 -5.84 15.88 21.85
C VAL A 130 -5.16 17.18 21.41
N ASP A 131 -4.68 17.96 22.41
CA ASP A 131 -4.00 19.24 22.17
C ASP A 131 -2.69 19.02 21.42
N ALA A 132 -2.76 18.89 20.10
CA ALA A 132 -1.62 18.97 19.23
C ALA A 132 -1.56 20.43 18.70
N PRO A 133 -0.74 21.30 19.27
CA PRO A 133 -0.60 22.65 18.74
C PRO A 133 -0.03 22.55 17.31
N VAL A 134 -0.75 23.12 16.36
CA VAL A 134 -0.27 23.24 14.98
C VAL A 134 0.96 24.13 15.00
N SER A 135 2.14 23.54 15.10
CA SER A 135 3.42 24.21 15.13
C SER A 135 4.18 24.00 13.83
N LEU A 136 5.09 24.93 13.52
CA LEU A 136 6.01 24.76 12.38
C LEU A 136 6.86 23.48 12.51
N GLU A 137 7.13 23.05 13.74
CA GLU A 137 7.87 21.81 14.02
C GLU A 137 7.07 20.59 13.58
N LEU A 138 5.75 20.55 13.86
CA LEU A 138 4.85 19.49 13.42
C LEU A 138 4.77 19.43 11.89
N LEU A 139 4.70 20.58 11.22
CA LEU A 139 4.70 20.62 9.76
C LEU A 139 6.01 20.10 9.17
N ARG A 140 7.15 20.48 9.75
CA ARG A 140 8.47 19.97 9.37
C ARG A 140 8.56 18.45 9.56
N GLN A 141 8.08 17.94 10.67
CA GLN A 141 8.04 16.51 10.96
C GLN A 141 7.22 15.76 9.91
N ILE A 142 6.00 16.20 9.62
CA ILE A 142 5.14 15.60 8.59
C ILE A 142 5.84 15.55 7.23
N VAL A 143 6.47 16.66 6.81
CA VAL A 143 7.18 16.71 5.52
C VAL A 143 8.36 15.73 5.49
N LEU A 144 9.13 15.66 6.57
CA LEU A 144 10.26 14.73 6.65
C LEU A 144 9.80 13.27 6.63
N GLU A 145 8.76 12.91 7.37
CA GLU A 145 8.18 11.56 7.37
C GLU A 145 7.68 11.18 5.97
N VAL A 146 6.89 12.03 5.32
CA VAL A 146 6.41 11.78 3.93
C VAL A 146 7.57 11.60 2.95
N VAL A 147 8.66 12.37 3.08
CA VAL A 147 9.84 12.22 2.22
C VAL A 147 10.53 10.87 2.46
N VAL A 148 10.74 10.48 3.71
CA VAL A 148 11.38 9.21 4.06
C VAL A 148 10.52 8.04 3.62
N ASP A 149 9.22 8.07 3.88
CA ASP A 149 8.28 7.02 3.47
C ASP A 149 8.18 6.92 1.93
N THR A 150 8.25 8.05 1.23
CA THR A 150 8.30 8.06 -0.25
C THR A 150 9.57 7.39 -0.77
N LEU A 151 10.72 7.57 -0.12
CA LEU A 151 11.96 6.88 -0.48
C LEU A 151 11.85 5.37 -0.21
N LEU A 152 11.21 4.99 0.90
CA LEU A 152 10.94 3.60 1.24
C LEU A 152 9.86 2.96 0.35
N ALA A 153 9.10 3.74 -0.39
CA ALA A 153 8.07 3.23 -1.29
C ALA A 153 8.64 2.29 -2.37
N LEU A 154 9.84 2.56 -2.89
CA LEU A 154 10.46 1.72 -3.92
C LEU A 154 10.83 0.32 -3.40
N PRO A 155 11.64 0.17 -2.33
CA PRO A 155 11.96 -1.17 -1.82
C PRO A 155 10.70 -1.90 -1.33
N MET A 156 9.75 -1.19 -0.73
CA MET A 156 8.50 -1.77 -0.29
C MET A 156 7.64 -2.26 -1.45
N TRP A 157 7.55 -1.49 -2.54
CA TRP A 157 6.90 -1.92 -3.78
C TRP A 157 7.50 -3.20 -4.35
N LEU A 158 8.84 -3.26 -4.43
CA LEU A 158 9.54 -4.44 -4.93
C LEU A 158 9.27 -5.67 -4.06
N LEU A 159 9.24 -5.50 -2.74
CA LEU A 159 8.93 -6.57 -1.80
C LEU A 159 7.50 -7.08 -1.99
N VAL A 160 6.51 -6.18 -1.93
CA VAL A 160 5.09 -6.54 -2.08
C VAL A 160 4.84 -7.20 -3.43
N ARG A 161 5.38 -6.64 -4.50
CA ARG A 161 5.27 -7.19 -5.85
C ARG A 161 5.88 -8.58 -5.93
N ARG A 162 7.09 -8.79 -5.40
CA ARG A 162 7.79 -10.09 -5.43
C ARG A 162 7.00 -11.19 -4.72
N VAL A 163 6.35 -10.86 -3.62
CA VAL A 163 5.55 -11.82 -2.82
C VAL A 163 4.22 -12.13 -3.49
N LEU A 164 3.55 -11.12 -4.09
CA LEU A 164 2.22 -11.29 -4.64
C LEU A 164 2.21 -11.69 -6.12
N ASP A 165 3.21 -11.33 -6.93
CA ASP A 165 3.26 -11.64 -8.38
C ASP A 165 2.93 -13.11 -8.73
N PRO A 166 3.40 -14.13 -7.98
CA PRO A 166 3.10 -15.54 -8.32
C PRO A 166 1.63 -15.92 -8.09
N SER A 167 0.87 -15.13 -7.35
CA SER A 167 -0.54 -15.42 -7.00
C SER A 167 -1.52 -14.46 -7.67
N LEU A 168 -1.02 -13.44 -8.36
CA LEU A 168 -1.87 -12.51 -9.10
C LEU A 168 -2.45 -13.21 -10.33
N PRO A 169 -3.77 -13.08 -10.60
CA PRO A 169 -4.36 -13.56 -11.84
C PRO A 169 -3.66 -12.93 -13.05
N ASP A 170 -3.44 -13.74 -14.10
CA ASP A 170 -2.89 -13.25 -15.36
C ASP A 170 -3.70 -12.06 -15.88
N ASP A 171 -3.11 -10.89 -15.87
CA ASP A 171 -3.76 -9.67 -16.37
C ASP A 171 -3.99 -9.84 -17.89
N PRO A 172 -5.25 -9.78 -18.38
CA PRO A 172 -5.56 -9.90 -19.81
C PRO A 172 -4.79 -8.88 -20.68
N ARG A 173 -4.40 -7.74 -20.09
CA ARG A 173 -3.58 -6.72 -20.75
C ARG A 173 -2.14 -7.21 -21.00
N ARG A 174 -1.56 -8.01 -20.10
CA ARG A 174 -0.26 -8.66 -20.30
C ARG A 174 -0.30 -9.69 -21.43
N ARG A 175 -1.38 -10.45 -21.55
CA ARG A 175 -1.58 -11.41 -22.65
C ARG A 175 -1.64 -10.71 -24.01
N ARG A 176 -2.33 -9.58 -24.10
CA ARG A 176 -2.39 -8.81 -25.35
C ARG A 176 -1.04 -8.26 -25.76
N ARG A 177 -0.24 -7.70 -24.85
CA ARG A 177 1.13 -7.21 -25.16
C ARG A 177 2.06 -8.35 -25.64
N ARG A 178 2.02 -9.51 -25.00
CA ARG A 178 2.80 -10.68 -25.47
C ARG A 178 2.34 -11.15 -26.84
N ALA A 179 1.06 -11.15 -27.13
CA ALA A 179 0.54 -11.50 -28.45
C ALA A 179 1.03 -10.55 -29.56
N TYR A 180 1.13 -9.25 -29.28
CA TYR A 180 1.64 -8.27 -30.24
C TYR A 180 3.17 -8.35 -30.43
N THR A 181 3.93 -8.78 -29.42
CA THR A 181 5.40 -8.93 -29.54
C THR A 181 5.79 -10.25 -30.21
N THR A 182 4.98 -11.28 -30.07
CA THR A 182 5.23 -12.60 -30.69
C THR A 182 4.55 -12.72 -32.07
N GLY A 183 3.59 -11.87 -32.39
CA GLY A 183 2.85 -11.86 -33.67
C GLY A 183 3.57 -11.19 -34.84
N GLY A 184 4.83 -10.76 -34.68
CA GLY A 184 5.64 -10.17 -35.73
C GLY A 184 6.23 -11.14 -36.74
N LEU A 185 6.03 -12.46 -36.58
CA LEU A 185 6.39 -13.47 -37.54
C LEU A 185 5.12 -14.08 -38.11
N SER A 186 4.53 -13.41 -39.10
CA SER A 186 3.40 -13.94 -39.85
C SER A 186 3.86 -15.18 -40.63
N PRO A 187 3.04 -16.26 -40.67
CA PRO A 187 3.38 -17.48 -41.42
C PRO A 187 3.13 -17.33 -42.94
N LEU A 188 3.36 -16.16 -43.52
CA LEU A 188 3.20 -15.93 -44.97
C LEU A 188 4.45 -16.15 -45.80
N SER A 189 5.43 -16.85 -45.28
CA SER A 189 6.62 -17.27 -46.08
C SER A 189 6.68 -18.77 -46.33
N ARG A 190 5.52 -19.42 -46.57
CA ARG A 190 5.47 -20.77 -47.15
C ARG A 190 4.38 -20.77 -48.23
N ALA A 191 4.73 -20.26 -49.36
CA ALA A 191 4.16 -20.64 -50.67
C ALA A 191 5.30 -20.65 -51.67
#